data_4b4bd13c2518796f48975c7f66eac58b
#
_entry.id   4b4bd13c2518796f48975c7f66eac58b
#
_cell.length_a   1.000
_cell.length_b   1.000
_cell.length_c   1.000
_cell.angle_alpha   90.00
_cell.angle_beta   90.00
_cell.angle_gamma   90.00
#
_symmetry.space_group_name_H-M   'P 1'
#
loop_
_entity.id
_entity.type
_entity.pdbx_description
1 polymer ?
#
loop_
_entity_poly.entity_id
_entity_poly.type
_entity_poly.pdbx_seq_one_letter_code
_entity_poly.pdbx_strand_id
1 'polypeptide(L)'
;MSDALIRLEQVGVSFAGEAVLDSIDLAVAPGQIVTLIGPNGAGKTTLVRAVLGLLKPHRGTVWRKPRLRIGYMPQKIQVDATLPLSVLRFLRLVPGVDRARALAALREVGAEQVIDSPIQTISGGEMQRVLLARALLREPELLVLDEPVQGVDVVGQGELYNLITRLRDRYGCGVLMVSHDLHLVMSTTDQVVCLNRHVCCSGHPEQVSGDPAFVELFGQTAPSLAVYHHHHDHSHDLHGAVIAPGAHVHGEHCKHG
;
A
#
# COMPACT_ATOMS: atom_id res chain seq x y z
N MET A 1 14.76 -15.25 14.37
CA MET A 1 13.53 -15.70 13.67
C MET A 1 12.80 -14.43 13.28
N SER A 2 12.60 -14.16 11.98
CA SER A 2 12.02 -12.90 11.54
C SER A 2 10.59 -12.76 12.05
N ASP A 3 10.26 -11.57 12.55
CA ASP A 3 8.95 -11.18 13.12
C ASP A 3 7.87 -11.02 12.03
N ALA A 4 7.80 -11.97 11.07
CA ALA A 4 6.87 -11.89 9.96
C ALA A 4 5.41 -11.95 10.43
N LEU A 5 4.54 -11.15 9.83
CA LEU A 5 3.09 -11.22 10.01
C LEU A 5 2.47 -12.34 9.16
N ILE A 6 3.00 -12.48 7.94
CA ILE A 6 2.66 -13.56 7.01
C ILE A 6 3.94 -14.09 6.36
N ARG A 7 3.90 -15.38 5.98
CA ARG A 7 4.93 -16.03 5.17
C ARG A 7 4.28 -17.04 4.24
N LEU A 8 4.64 -16.96 2.99
CA LEU A 8 4.32 -17.90 1.94
C LEU A 8 5.57 -18.66 1.58
N GLU A 9 5.49 -19.99 1.51
CA GLU A 9 6.60 -20.88 1.18
C GLU A 9 6.15 -21.82 0.08
N GLN A 10 6.76 -21.68 -1.11
CA GLN A 10 6.53 -22.47 -2.31
C GLN A 10 5.03 -22.62 -2.67
N VAL A 11 4.28 -21.51 -2.52
CA VAL A 11 2.84 -21.50 -2.73
C VAL A 11 2.49 -21.64 -4.21
N GLY A 12 1.66 -22.65 -4.52
CA GLY A 12 1.11 -22.90 -5.83
C GLY A 12 -0.42 -22.91 -5.83
N VAL A 13 -1.03 -22.29 -6.85
CA VAL A 13 -2.49 -22.26 -7.06
C VAL A 13 -2.80 -22.58 -8.52
N SER A 14 -3.74 -23.51 -8.72
CA SER A 14 -4.23 -23.88 -10.06
C SER A 14 -5.74 -23.84 -10.09
N PHE A 15 -6.32 -23.49 -11.24
CA PHE A 15 -7.74 -23.60 -11.54
C PHE A 15 -7.94 -24.41 -12.82
N ALA A 16 -8.79 -25.42 -12.78
CA ALA A 16 -9.06 -26.31 -13.92
C ALA A 16 -7.79 -26.89 -14.58
N GLY A 17 -6.74 -27.14 -13.79
CA GLY A 17 -5.46 -27.67 -14.28
C GLY A 17 -4.45 -26.61 -14.76
N GLU A 18 -4.86 -25.36 -14.91
CA GLU A 18 -3.94 -24.28 -15.27
C GLU A 18 -3.31 -23.64 -14.01
N ALA A 19 -1.97 -23.55 -13.98
CA ALA A 19 -1.25 -22.88 -12.90
C ALA A 19 -1.43 -21.35 -13.01
N VAL A 20 -1.94 -20.75 -11.94
CA VAL A 20 -2.09 -19.29 -11.80
C VAL A 20 -1.01 -18.72 -10.89
N LEU A 21 -0.57 -19.49 -9.89
CA LEU A 21 0.61 -19.18 -9.08
C LEU A 21 1.48 -20.43 -9.02
N ASP A 22 2.79 -20.23 -9.17
CA ASP A 22 3.77 -21.30 -9.09
C ASP A 22 4.94 -20.89 -8.18
N SER A 23 5.16 -21.68 -7.14
CA SER A 23 6.31 -21.60 -6.24
C SER A 23 6.56 -20.19 -5.67
N ILE A 24 5.50 -19.55 -5.13
CA ILE A 24 5.59 -18.21 -4.57
C ILE A 24 6.17 -18.24 -3.16
N ASP A 25 7.25 -17.52 -2.97
CA ASP A 25 7.85 -17.18 -1.68
C ASP A 25 7.65 -15.68 -1.41
N LEU A 26 7.05 -15.34 -0.26
CA LEU A 26 6.75 -13.98 0.13
C LEU A 26 6.68 -13.88 1.66
N ALA A 27 7.18 -12.80 2.23
CA ALA A 27 6.97 -12.47 3.64
C ALA A 27 6.62 -10.98 3.78
N VAL A 28 5.83 -10.65 4.80
CA VAL A 28 5.57 -9.27 5.21
C VAL A 28 5.79 -9.14 6.71
N ALA A 29 6.64 -8.19 7.09
CA ALA A 29 6.96 -7.87 8.48
C ALA A 29 6.12 -6.67 9.00
N PRO A 30 6.02 -6.47 10.32
CA PRO A 30 5.49 -5.24 10.90
C PRO A 30 6.25 -4.01 10.37
N GLY A 31 5.53 -2.92 10.10
CA GLY A 31 6.12 -1.67 9.63
C GLY A 31 6.68 -1.71 8.20
N GLN A 32 6.52 -2.80 7.47
CA GLN A 32 7.01 -2.96 6.10
C GLN A 32 5.88 -2.76 5.09
N ILE A 33 6.16 -2.03 3.99
CA ILE A 33 5.29 -1.95 2.81
C ILE A 33 5.88 -2.86 1.73
N VAL A 34 5.15 -3.93 1.41
CA VAL A 34 5.47 -4.83 0.30
C VAL A 34 4.45 -4.62 -0.82
N THR A 35 4.91 -4.27 -2.02
CA THR A 35 4.02 -4.04 -3.15
C THR A 35 4.19 -5.09 -4.24
N LEU A 36 3.08 -5.72 -4.60
CA LEU A 36 2.97 -6.64 -5.73
C LEU A 36 2.70 -5.86 -7.01
N ILE A 37 3.57 -6.00 -8.00
CA ILE A 37 3.39 -5.46 -9.34
C ILE A 37 3.38 -6.59 -10.36
N GLY A 38 2.84 -6.34 -11.54
CA GLY A 38 2.80 -7.35 -12.61
C GLY A 38 1.67 -7.10 -13.59
N PRO A 39 1.68 -7.73 -14.76
CA PRO A 39 0.64 -7.59 -15.77
C PRO A 39 -0.73 -8.10 -15.30
N ASN A 40 -1.76 -7.78 -16.08
CA ASN A 40 -3.08 -8.36 -15.85
C ASN A 40 -3.04 -9.88 -16.06
N GLY A 41 -3.69 -10.62 -15.17
CA GLY A 41 -3.61 -12.09 -15.19
C GLY A 41 -2.37 -12.70 -14.52
N ALA A 42 -1.44 -11.90 -14.00
CA ALA A 42 -0.23 -12.36 -13.31
C ALA A 42 -0.48 -13.16 -12.01
N GLY A 43 -1.71 -13.17 -11.49
CA GLY A 43 -2.07 -13.89 -10.27
C GLY A 43 -2.12 -13.01 -9.00
N LYS A 44 -1.97 -11.68 -9.10
CA LYS A 44 -1.92 -10.76 -7.95
C LYS A 44 -3.14 -10.92 -7.02
N THR A 45 -4.35 -10.84 -7.55
CA THR A 45 -5.59 -11.01 -6.76
C THR A 45 -5.72 -12.44 -6.19
N THR A 46 -5.23 -13.45 -6.92
CA THR A 46 -5.18 -14.84 -6.43
C THR A 46 -4.25 -14.95 -5.23
N LEU A 47 -3.08 -14.31 -5.28
CA LEU A 47 -2.13 -14.26 -4.17
C LEU A 47 -2.73 -13.53 -2.96
N VAL A 48 -3.37 -12.38 -3.17
CA VAL A 48 -4.11 -11.66 -2.12
C VAL A 48 -5.16 -12.57 -1.47
N ARG A 49 -5.96 -13.29 -2.25
CA ARG A 49 -6.97 -14.24 -1.71
C ARG A 49 -6.34 -15.37 -0.91
N ALA A 50 -5.19 -15.89 -1.35
CA ALA A 50 -4.43 -16.88 -0.58
C ALA A 50 -3.92 -16.31 0.74
N VAL A 51 -3.38 -15.08 0.74
CA VAL A 51 -2.95 -14.36 1.96
C VAL A 51 -4.11 -14.14 2.92
N LEU A 52 -5.28 -13.77 2.42
CA LEU A 52 -6.48 -13.54 3.24
C LEU A 52 -7.11 -14.85 3.77
N GLY A 53 -6.68 -16.01 3.28
CA GLY A 53 -7.29 -17.32 3.63
C GLY A 53 -8.61 -17.59 2.93
N LEU A 54 -8.95 -16.79 1.91
CA LEU A 54 -10.13 -16.97 1.07
C LEU A 54 -9.92 -18.04 0.00
N LEU A 55 -8.67 -18.43 -0.24
CA LEU A 55 -8.26 -19.45 -1.18
C LEU A 55 -7.19 -20.33 -0.53
N LYS A 56 -7.39 -21.66 -0.61
CA LYS A 56 -6.39 -22.63 -0.16
C LYS A 56 -5.46 -22.99 -1.32
N PRO A 57 -4.14 -22.82 -1.16
CA PRO A 57 -3.19 -23.29 -2.19
C PRO A 57 -3.23 -24.82 -2.31
N HIS A 58 -2.92 -25.35 -3.49
CA HIS A 58 -2.79 -26.79 -3.71
C HIS A 58 -1.39 -27.29 -3.35
N ARG A 59 -0.38 -26.39 -3.33
CA ARG A 59 1.02 -26.68 -2.97
C ARG A 59 1.57 -25.56 -2.10
N GLY A 60 2.56 -25.88 -1.25
CA GLY A 60 3.22 -24.94 -0.36
C GLY A 60 2.38 -24.59 0.87
N THR A 61 2.86 -23.64 1.63
CA THR A 61 2.24 -23.22 2.89
C THR A 61 2.04 -21.71 2.95
N VAL A 62 0.94 -21.28 3.57
CA VAL A 62 0.68 -19.90 3.94
C VAL A 62 0.56 -19.82 5.44
N TRP A 63 1.65 -19.39 6.07
CA TRP A 63 1.66 -19.14 7.49
C TRP A 63 1.22 -17.71 7.78
N ARG A 64 0.43 -17.55 8.84
CA ARG A 64 -0.03 -16.26 9.38
C ARG A 64 0.24 -16.22 10.87
N LYS A 65 0.67 -15.09 11.38
CA LYS A 65 0.77 -14.88 12.83
C LYS A 65 -0.54 -15.30 13.52
N PRO A 66 -0.50 -16.08 14.62
CA PRO A 66 -1.71 -16.44 15.34
C PRO A 66 -2.56 -15.22 15.72
N ARG A 67 -3.86 -15.28 15.46
CA ARG A 67 -4.83 -14.20 15.69
C ARG A 67 -4.52 -12.88 14.96
N LEU A 68 -3.78 -12.93 13.85
CA LEU A 68 -3.46 -11.77 13.03
C LEU A 68 -4.72 -11.00 12.64
N ARG A 69 -4.78 -9.73 13.00
CA ARG A 69 -5.86 -8.83 12.57
C ARG A 69 -5.50 -8.25 11.21
N ILE A 70 -6.31 -8.60 10.19
CA ILE A 70 -6.12 -8.14 8.82
C ILE A 70 -7.22 -7.13 8.49
N GLY A 71 -6.80 -5.94 8.04
CA GLY A 71 -7.65 -4.97 7.37
C GLY A 71 -7.54 -5.17 5.86
N TYR A 72 -8.65 -5.45 5.18
CA TYR A 72 -8.67 -5.66 3.73
C TYR A 72 -9.45 -4.57 3.02
N MET A 73 -8.83 -4.00 2.02
CA MET A 73 -9.39 -3.06 1.07
C MET A 73 -9.41 -3.70 -0.32
N PRO A 74 -10.56 -4.12 -0.83
CA PRO A 74 -10.68 -4.70 -2.16
C PRO A 74 -10.59 -3.65 -3.25
N GLN A 75 -10.18 -4.04 -4.44
CA GLN A 75 -10.09 -3.19 -5.63
C GLN A 75 -11.42 -2.47 -5.93
N LYS A 76 -12.53 -3.20 -5.85
CA LYS A 76 -13.88 -2.67 -6.06
C LYS A 76 -14.87 -3.37 -5.15
N ILE A 77 -15.87 -2.62 -4.73
CA ILE A 77 -17.11 -3.18 -4.19
C ILE A 77 -18.24 -2.89 -5.16
N GLN A 78 -19.10 -3.88 -5.38
CA GLN A 78 -20.34 -3.68 -6.12
C GLN A 78 -21.46 -3.56 -5.12
N VAL A 79 -22.09 -2.39 -5.06
CA VAL A 79 -23.28 -2.13 -4.26
C VAL A 79 -24.41 -1.90 -5.23
N ASP A 80 -25.47 -2.69 -5.11
CA ASP A 80 -26.66 -2.53 -5.94
C ASP A 80 -27.23 -1.11 -5.77
N ALA A 81 -27.54 -0.45 -6.88
CA ALA A 81 -28.05 0.92 -6.89
C ALA A 81 -29.38 1.07 -6.12
N THR A 82 -30.14 -0.01 -6.00
CA THR A 82 -31.42 -0.02 -5.27
C THR A 82 -31.24 -0.22 -3.75
N LEU A 83 -30.05 -0.61 -3.29
CA LEU A 83 -29.80 -0.82 -1.87
C LEU A 83 -29.58 0.52 -1.15
N PRO A 84 -30.44 0.93 -0.19
CA PRO A 84 -30.28 2.19 0.55
C PRO A 84 -29.18 2.08 1.59
N LEU A 85 -27.92 2.08 1.13
CA LEU A 85 -26.74 1.91 1.96
C LEU A 85 -25.97 3.23 2.09
N SER A 86 -26.02 3.85 3.27
CA SER A 86 -25.14 4.98 3.58
C SER A 86 -23.73 4.52 3.98
N VAL A 87 -22.75 5.41 3.88
CA VAL A 87 -21.38 5.18 4.32
C VAL A 87 -21.37 4.71 5.80
N LEU A 88 -22.13 5.37 6.67
CA LEU A 88 -22.23 4.93 8.07
C LEU A 88 -22.72 3.48 8.21
N ARG A 89 -23.80 3.12 7.48
CA ARG A 89 -24.32 1.75 7.52
C ARG A 89 -23.28 0.74 7.01
N PHE A 90 -22.56 1.09 5.96
CA PHE A 90 -21.50 0.28 5.40
C PHE A 90 -20.35 0.04 6.40
N LEU A 91 -19.90 1.07 7.11
CA LEU A 91 -18.86 0.96 8.14
C LEU A 91 -19.33 0.15 9.34
N ARG A 92 -20.61 0.27 9.73
CA ARG A 92 -21.23 -0.51 10.83
C ARG A 92 -21.39 -2.00 10.53
N LEU A 93 -21.11 -2.47 9.32
CA LEU A 93 -20.97 -3.89 9.02
C LEU A 93 -19.72 -4.51 9.70
N VAL A 94 -18.77 -3.67 10.14
CA VAL A 94 -17.69 -4.12 11.02
C VAL A 94 -18.25 -4.23 12.44
N PRO A 95 -18.17 -5.40 13.10
CA PRO A 95 -18.74 -5.61 14.44
C PRO A 95 -18.21 -4.59 15.47
N GLY A 96 -19.11 -4.09 16.34
CA GLY A 96 -18.76 -3.15 17.40
C GLY A 96 -18.45 -1.71 16.93
N VAL A 97 -18.79 -1.36 15.69
CA VAL A 97 -18.64 0.01 15.18
C VAL A 97 -19.94 0.77 15.36
N ASP A 98 -19.86 1.83 16.15
CA ASP A 98 -20.89 2.85 16.29
C ASP A 98 -20.59 4.07 15.38
N ARG A 99 -21.42 5.12 15.47
CA ARG A 99 -21.23 6.34 14.71
C ARG A 99 -19.92 7.07 15.08
N ALA A 100 -19.57 7.07 16.36
CA ALA A 100 -18.38 7.79 16.85
C ALA A 100 -17.11 7.14 16.32
N ARG A 101 -16.97 5.82 16.39
CA ARG A 101 -15.86 5.07 15.81
C ARG A 101 -15.80 5.20 14.29
N ALA A 102 -16.96 5.14 13.60
CA ALA A 102 -17.00 5.34 12.15
C ALA A 102 -16.52 6.73 11.75
N LEU A 103 -16.97 7.77 12.46
CA LEU A 103 -16.55 9.16 12.22
C LEU A 103 -15.05 9.37 12.49
N ALA A 104 -14.52 8.78 13.56
CA ALA A 104 -13.09 8.85 13.88
C ALA A 104 -12.24 8.22 12.77
N ALA A 105 -12.63 7.03 12.28
CA ALA A 105 -11.92 6.38 11.17
C ALA A 105 -12.01 7.18 9.86
N LEU A 106 -13.16 7.80 9.56
CA LEU A 106 -13.30 8.66 8.38
C LEU A 106 -12.46 9.93 8.48
N ARG A 107 -12.37 10.56 9.66
CA ARG A 107 -11.49 11.72 9.89
C ARG A 107 -10.03 11.37 9.65
N GLU A 108 -9.60 10.20 10.08
CA GLU A 108 -8.22 9.74 9.90
C GLU A 108 -7.82 9.61 8.43
N VAL A 109 -8.79 9.30 7.57
CA VAL A 109 -8.56 9.19 6.12
C VAL A 109 -9.04 10.44 5.34
N GLY A 110 -9.56 11.47 6.02
CA GLY A 110 -10.04 12.70 5.40
C GLY A 110 -11.32 12.52 4.55
N ALA A 111 -12.30 11.79 5.08
CA ALA A 111 -13.57 11.50 4.41
C ALA A 111 -14.80 11.63 5.34
N GLU A 112 -14.71 12.39 6.45
CA GLU A 112 -15.78 12.52 7.43
C GLU A 112 -17.05 13.18 6.86
N GLN A 113 -16.90 14.02 5.83
CA GLN A 113 -18.01 14.74 5.18
C GLN A 113 -19.02 13.80 4.54
N VAL A 114 -18.62 12.59 4.13
CA VAL A 114 -19.49 11.63 3.45
C VAL A 114 -20.17 10.62 4.35
N ILE A 115 -20.07 10.75 5.69
CA ILE A 115 -20.56 9.72 6.64
C ILE A 115 -22.05 9.38 6.45
N ASP A 116 -22.89 10.35 6.12
CA ASP A 116 -24.34 10.17 5.92
C ASP A 116 -24.72 10.01 4.45
N SER A 117 -23.79 10.18 3.51
CA SER A 117 -24.01 10.06 2.08
C SER A 117 -24.34 8.63 1.67
N PRO A 118 -25.21 8.43 0.66
CA PRO A 118 -25.36 7.14 0.01
C PRO A 118 -24.02 6.70 -0.60
N ILE A 119 -23.65 5.43 -0.41
CA ILE A 119 -22.34 4.93 -0.89
C ILE A 119 -22.22 4.97 -2.42
N GLN A 120 -23.34 4.97 -3.14
CA GLN A 120 -23.40 5.03 -4.59
C GLN A 120 -23.13 6.44 -5.15
N THR A 121 -23.22 7.49 -4.33
CA THR A 121 -23.13 8.89 -4.76
C THR A 121 -21.81 9.57 -4.45
N ILE A 122 -20.94 8.92 -3.68
CA ILE A 122 -19.62 9.45 -3.35
C ILE A 122 -18.66 9.28 -4.53
N SER A 123 -17.66 10.16 -4.63
CA SER A 123 -16.62 10.10 -5.65
C SER A 123 -15.73 8.86 -5.51
N GLY A 124 -14.98 8.53 -6.56
CA GLY A 124 -14.02 7.42 -6.53
C GLY A 124 -12.97 7.57 -5.40
N GLY A 125 -12.41 8.76 -5.23
CA GLY A 125 -11.44 9.05 -4.17
C GLY A 125 -12.05 8.94 -2.76
N GLU A 126 -13.27 9.44 -2.56
CA GLU A 126 -14.00 9.27 -1.29
C GLU A 126 -14.30 7.80 -1.02
N MET A 127 -14.69 7.03 -2.04
CA MET A 127 -14.90 5.59 -1.91
C MET A 127 -13.63 4.87 -1.45
N GLN A 128 -12.47 5.17 -2.03
CA GLN A 128 -11.20 4.56 -1.62
C GLN A 128 -10.86 4.90 -0.16
N ARG A 129 -11.05 6.15 0.24
CA ARG A 129 -10.87 6.58 1.64
C ARG A 129 -11.86 5.87 2.59
N VAL A 130 -13.11 5.69 2.20
CA VAL A 130 -14.12 4.94 2.98
C VAL A 130 -13.74 3.46 3.11
N LEU A 131 -13.24 2.84 2.04
CA LEU A 131 -12.75 1.45 2.08
C LEU A 131 -11.53 1.31 3.00
N LEU A 132 -10.61 2.27 2.95
CA LEU A 132 -9.45 2.31 3.84
C LEU A 132 -9.89 2.50 5.31
N ALA A 133 -10.81 3.44 5.59
CA ALA A 133 -11.38 3.61 6.93
C ALA A 133 -12.00 2.30 7.46
N ARG A 134 -12.74 1.58 6.61
CA ARG A 134 -13.31 0.28 6.96
C ARG A 134 -12.25 -0.76 7.30
N ALA A 135 -11.13 -0.78 6.58
CA ALA A 135 -10.01 -1.66 6.89
C ALA A 135 -9.38 -1.31 8.24
N LEU A 136 -9.20 -0.01 8.55
CA LEU A 136 -8.65 0.48 9.82
C LEU A 136 -9.54 0.19 11.03
N LEU A 137 -10.87 0.16 10.87
CA LEU A 137 -11.81 -0.18 11.96
C LEU A 137 -11.59 -1.56 12.57
N ARG A 138 -10.84 -2.43 11.90
CA ARG A 138 -10.40 -3.74 12.42
C ARG A 138 -9.14 -3.65 13.28
N GLU A 139 -8.55 -2.46 13.46
CA GLU A 139 -7.28 -2.25 14.18
C GLU A 139 -6.19 -3.20 13.67
N PRO A 140 -5.87 -3.15 12.35
CA PRO A 140 -5.10 -4.19 11.70
C PRO A 140 -3.63 -4.18 12.11
N GLU A 141 -3.04 -5.37 12.23
CA GLU A 141 -1.59 -5.58 12.26
C GLU A 141 -1.04 -5.72 10.83
N LEU A 142 -1.90 -6.13 9.88
CA LEU A 142 -1.60 -6.21 8.46
C LEU A 142 -2.70 -5.53 7.66
N LEU A 143 -2.35 -4.54 6.85
CA LEU A 143 -3.21 -3.98 5.81
C LEU A 143 -2.96 -4.72 4.49
N VAL A 144 -4.03 -5.19 3.84
CA VAL A 144 -3.98 -5.76 2.49
C VAL A 144 -4.80 -4.86 1.59
N LEU A 145 -4.15 -4.20 0.63
CA LEU A 145 -4.72 -3.16 -0.23
C LEU A 145 -4.64 -3.61 -1.70
N ASP A 146 -5.79 -3.86 -2.31
CA ASP A 146 -5.86 -4.30 -3.71
C ASP A 146 -6.20 -3.10 -4.61
N GLU A 147 -5.21 -2.54 -5.30
CA GLU A 147 -5.28 -1.35 -6.16
C GLU A 147 -5.96 -0.13 -5.48
N PRO A 148 -5.41 0.37 -4.36
CA PRO A 148 -6.07 1.36 -3.51
C PRO A 148 -6.34 2.71 -4.18
N VAL A 149 -5.67 3.03 -5.28
CA VAL A 149 -5.80 4.31 -6.00
C VAL A 149 -6.66 4.21 -7.27
N GLN A 150 -7.30 3.07 -7.52
CA GLN A 150 -8.09 2.89 -8.73
C GLN A 150 -9.29 3.86 -8.77
N GLY A 151 -9.40 4.62 -9.86
CA GLY A 151 -10.49 5.60 -10.05
C GLY A 151 -10.28 6.90 -9.27
N VAL A 152 -9.08 7.14 -8.77
CA VAL A 152 -8.65 8.40 -8.14
C VAL A 152 -7.84 9.22 -9.16
N ASP A 153 -7.96 10.53 -9.16
CA ASP A 153 -7.15 11.42 -10.00
C ASP A 153 -5.68 11.41 -9.54
N VAL A 154 -4.78 11.91 -10.40
CA VAL A 154 -3.32 11.84 -10.18
C VAL A 154 -2.89 12.50 -8.87
N VAL A 155 -3.50 13.64 -8.48
CA VAL A 155 -3.17 14.33 -7.23
C VAL A 155 -3.63 13.50 -6.03
N GLY A 156 -4.86 13.03 -6.07
CA GLY A 156 -5.43 12.19 -5.01
C GLY A 156 -4.72 10.85 -4.84
N GLN A 157 -4.13 10.28 -5.92
CA GLN A 157 -3.34 9.07 -5.85
C GLN A 157 -2.11 9.28 -4.95
N GLY A 158 -1.32 10.33 -5.17
CA GLY A 158 -0.17 10.67 -4.34
C GLY A 158 -0.54 10.91 -2.87
N GLU A 159 -1.66 11.63 -2.63
CA GLU A 159 -2.18 11.85 -1.28
C GLU A 159 -2.53 10.52 -0.57
N LEU A 160 -3.15 9.59 -1.28
CA LEU A 160 -3.57 8.31 -0.71
C LEU A 160 -2.37 7.40 -0.39
N TYR A 161 -1.32 7.38 -1.24
CA TYR A 161 -0.08 6.68 -0.92
C TYR A 161 0.62 7.28 0.31
N ASN A 162 0.72 8.62 0.39
CA ASN A 162 1.25 9.31 1.57
C ASN A 162 0.43 9.00 2.83
N LEU A 163 -0.89 8.89 2.71
CA LEU A 163 -1.77 8.50 3.81
C LEU A 163 -1.47 7.06 4.26
N ILE A 164 -1.34 6.10 3.33
CA ILE A 164 -1.00 4.71 3.64
C ILE A 164 0.34 4.63 4.39
N THR A 165 1.36 5.37 3.95
CA THR A 165 2.66 5.42 4.63
C THR A 165 2.52 5.96 6.06
N ARG A 166 1.80 7.08 6.26
CA ARG A 166 1.54 7.63 7.61
C ARG A 166 0.78 6.64 8.50
N LEU A 167 -0.19 5.91 7.97
CA LEU A 167 -0.93 4.90 8.71
C LEU A 167 -0.05 3.72 9.12
N ARG A 168 0.82 3.24 8.20
CA ARG A 168 1.83 2.23 8.51
C ARG A 168 2.71 2.68 9.69
N ASP A 169 3.24 3.90 9.62
CA ASP A 169 4.12 4.46 10.66
C ASP A 169 3.40 4.62 12.00
N ARG A 170 2.16 5.12 11.97
CA ARG A 170 1.36 5.36 13.17
C ARG A 170 0.95 4.07 13.88
N TYR A 171 0.57 3.04 13.13
CA TYR A 171 0.07 1.77 13.69
C TYR A 171 1.15 0.69 13.78
N GLY A 172 2.33 0.89 13.18
CA GLY A 172 3.36 -0.12 13.10
C GLY A 172 2.91 -1.37 12.31
N CYS A 173 1.84 -1.25 11.51
CA CYS A 173 1.28 -2.38 10.76
C CYS A 173 2.12 -2.70 9.53
N GLY A 174 2.16 -3.97 9.12
CA GLY A 174 2.64 -4.34 7.80
C GLY A 174 1.61 -3.97 6.73
N VAL A 175 2.07 -3.70 5.51
CA VAL A 175 1.21 -3.42 4.36
C VAL A 175 1.58 -4.35 3.22
N LEU A 176 0.61 -5.10 2.70
CA LEU A 176 0.71 -5.80 1.42
C LEU A 176 -0.19 -5.08 0.43
N MET A 177 0.39 -4.51 -0.61
CA MET A 177 -0.32 -3.70 -1.59
C MET A 177 -0.20 -4.31 -2.99
N VAL A 178 -1.27 -4.26 -3.77
CA VAL A 178 -1.24 -4.49 -5.21
C VAL A 178 -1.33 -3.15 -5.91
N SER A 179 -0.43 -2.88 -6.84
CA SER A 179 -0.45 -1.65 -7.63
C SER A 179 0.04 -1.88 -9.06
N HIS A 180 -0.39 -1.02 -9.96
CA HIS A 180 0.09 -0.90 -11.33
C HIS A 180 0.78 0.44 -11.61
N ASP A 181 0.76 1.38 -10.65
CA ASP A 181 1.45 2.68 -10.77
C ASP A 181 2.90 2.55 -10.29
N LEU A 182 3.80 2.35 -11.25
CA LEU A 182 5.21 2.12 -10.95
C LEU A 182 5.89 3.34 -10.30
N HIS A 183 5.50 4.58 -10.64
CA HIS A 183 6.11 5.79 -10.06
C HIS A 183 5.84 5.88 -8.56
N LEU A 184 4.57 5.72 -8.16
CA LEU A 184 4.17 5.77 -6.76
C LEU A 184 4.74 4.58 -5.97
N VAL A 185 4.77 3.38 -6.58
CA VAL A 185 5.36 2.18 -5.96
C VAL A 185 6.83 2.41 -5.64
N MET A 186 7.62 2.89 -6.62
CA MET A 186 9.07 3.07 -6.45
C MET A 186 9.42 4.12 -5.39
N SER A 187 8.53 5.08 -5.09
CA SER A 187 8.78 6.15 -4.10
C SER A 187 8.31 5.83 -2.69
N THR A 188 7.42 4.83 -2.49
CA THR A 188 6.73 4.64 -1.20
C THR A 188 6.83 3.23 -0.63
N THR A 189 7.46 2.31 -1.34
CA THR A 189 7.52 0.89 -1.01
C THR A 189 8.89 0.48 -0.46
N ASP A 190 8.91 -0.35 0.59
CA ASP A 190 10.16 -0.91 1.13
C ASP A 190 10.63 -2.11 0.30
N GLN A 191 9.70 -2.90 -0.23
CA GLN A 191 9.99 -4.06 -1.07
C GLN A 191 8.99 -4.17 -2.22
N VAL A 192 9.49 -4.27 -3.44
CA VAL A 192 8.71 -4.57 -4.64
C VAL A 192 8.84 -6.05 -4.96
N VAL A 193 7.73 -6.66 -5.38
CA VAL A 193 7.68 -8.06 -5.84
C VAL A 193 7.00 -8.09 -7.21
N CYS A 194 7.77 -8.45 -8.23
CA CYS A 194 7.31 -8.60 -9.60
C CYS A 194 6.69 -9.98 -9.78
N LEU A 195 5.42 -10.01 -10.08
CA LEU A 195 4.65 -11.25 -10.25
C LEU A 195 4.24 -11.45 -11.70
N ASN A 196 4.53 -12.63 -12.22
CA ASN A 196 3.98 -13.16 -13.47
C ASN A 196 3.82 -14.68 -13.35
N ARG A 197 2.78 -15.13 -12.63
CA ARG A 197 2.55 -16.50 -12.16
C ARG A 197 3.59 -17.00 -11.15
N HIS A 198 4.83 -16.57 -11.23
CA HIS A 198 5.93 -16.76 -10.28
C HIS A 198 6.52 -15.40 -9.92
N VAL A 199 7.37 -15.36 -8.90
CA VAL A 199 8.14 -14.16 -8.57
C VAL A 199 9.30 -14.04 -9.55
N CYS A 200 9.23 -13.06 -10.46
CA CYS A 200 10.28 -12.83 -11.48
C CYS A 200 11.45 -12.06 -10.89
N CYS A 201 11.17 -11.05 -10.06
CA CYS A 201 12.16 -10.26 -9.33
C CYS A 201 11.58 -9.76 -8.02
N SER A 202 12.40 -9.52 -7.02
CA SER A 202 11.99 -8.89 -5.78
C SER A 202 13.17 -8.21 -5.08
N GLY A 203 12.89 -7.10 -4.40
CA GLY A 203 13.91 -6.35 -3.68
C GLY A 203 13.49 -4.92 -3.40
N HIS A 204 14.42 -4.10 -2.95
CA HIS A 204 14.23 -2.66 -2.84
C HIS A 204 13.95 -2.04 -4.21
N PRO A 205 13.11 -1.00 -4.31
CA PRO A 205 12.75 -0.35 -5.58
C PRO A 205 13.93 -0.07 -6.52
N GLU A 206 15.03 0.46 -5.99
CA GLU A 206 16.24 0.75 -6.76
C GLU A 206 16.88 -0.50 -7.40
N GLN A 207 16.89 -1.62 -6.68
CA GLN A 207 17.43 -2.89 -7.18
C GLN A 207 16.54 -3.48 -8.27
N VAL A 208 15.22 -3.45 -8.03
CA VAL A 208 14.22 -4.00 -8.94
C VAL A 208 14.16 -3.21 -10.25
N SER A 209 14.30 -1.88 -10.22
CA SER A 209 14.27 -1.05 -11.43
C SER A 209 15.38 -1.37 -12.43
N GLY A 210 16.52 -1.90 -11.95
CA GLY A 210 17.64 -2.37 -12.78
C GLY A 210 17.60 -3.84 -13.16
N ASP A 211 16.61 -4.60 -12.68
CA ASP A 211 16.51 -6.05 -12.94
C ASP A 211 16.03 -6.32 -14.38
N PRO A 212 16.73 -7.18 -15.15
CA PRO A 212 16.32 -7.53 -16.52
C PRO A 212 14.88 -8.07 -16.60
N ALA A 213 14.42 -8.85 -15.61
CA ALA A 213 13.06 -9.37 -15.59
C ALA A 213 12.01 -8.24 -15.38
N PHE A 214 12.34 -7.19 -14.64
CA PHE A 214 11.50 -6.00 -14.53
C PHE A 214 11.40 -5.28 -15.87
N VAL A 215 12.53 -5.07 -16.55
CA VAL A 215 12.58 -4.42 -17.88
C VAL A 215 11.80 -5.24 -18.92
N GLU A 216 11.89 -6.57 -18.89
CA GLU A 216 11.13 -7.45 -19.76
C GLU A 216 9.61 -7.33 -19.52
N LEU A 217 9.16 -7.27 -18.26
CA LEU A 217 7.75 -7.20 -17.90
C LEU A 217 7.09 -5.84 -18.21
N PHE A 218 7.84 -4.74 -18.03
CA PHE A 218 7.28 -3.38 -18.08
C PHE A 218 7.82 -2.53 -19.23
N GLY A 219 8.76 -3.06 -20.02
CA GLY A 219 9.31 -2.43 -21.21
C GLY A 219 10.06 -1.14 -20.96
N GLN A 220 10.19 -0.32 -22.00
CA GLN A 220 10.90 0.97 -21.95
C GLN A 220 10.22 2.06 -21.11
N THR A 221 9.12 1.79 -20.44
CA THR A 221 8.51 2.67 -19.43
C THR A 221 9.41 2.78 -18.19
N ALA A 222 10.33 1.83 -18.00
CA ALA A 222 11.29 1.79 -16.92
C ALA A 222 12.36 2.93 -16.91
N PRO A 223 12.88 3.43 -18.04
CA PRO A 223 13.91 4.49 -18.03
C PRO A 223 13.39 5.86 -17.58
N SER A 224 12.09 6.13 -17.66
CA SER A 224 11.49 7.38 -17.16
C SER A 224 11.21 7.37 -15.65
N LEU A 225 11.42 6.25 -14.97
CA LEU A 225 11.41 6.13 -13.51
C LEU A 225 12.74 6.70 -12.96
N ALA A 226 12.96 8.02 -13.12
CA ALA A 226 14.02 8.69 -12.40
C ALA A 226 13.77 8.53 -10.91
N VAL A 227 14.58 7.70 -10.27
CA VAL A 227 14.62 7.60 -8.81
C VAL A 227 15.03 8.98 -8.32
N TYR A 228 14.07 9.73 -7.78
CA TYR A 228 14.35 10.99 -7.12
C TYR A 228 15.09 10.66 -5.82
N HIS A 229 16.41 10.71 -5.87
CA HIS A 229 17.24 10.71 -4.69
C HIS A 229 17.01 12.00 -3.93
N HIS A 230 16.16 12.01 -2.93
CA HIS A 230 16.21 13.00 -1.87
C HIS A 230 17.45 12.70 -1.00
N HIS A 231 18.60 13.13 -1.47
CA HIS A 231 19.74 13.34 -0.58
C HIS A 231 19.42 14.58 0.25
N HIS A 232 19.07 14.40 1.50
CA HIS A 232 19.00 15.46 2.49
C HIS A 232 20.45 15.82 2.96
N ASP A 233 21.28 16.30 2.04
CA ASP A 233 22.62 16.77 2.36
C ASP A 233 22.67 18.29 2.63
N HIS A 234 21.53 18.91 2.95
CA HIS A 234 21.51 20.34 3.27
C HIS A 234 20.63 20.61 4.48
N SER A 235 21.11 21.45 5.38
CA SER A 235 20.36 22.03 6.48
C SER A 235 19.80 23.39 6.05
N HIS A 236 18.60 23.73 6.54
CA HIS A 236 17.99 25.04 6.32
C HIS A 236 18.25 25.93 7.54
N ASP A 237 18.43 27.23 7.31
CA ASP A 237 18.48 28.21 8.38
C ASP A 237 17.07 28.52 8.93
N LEU A 238 16.99 29.34 9.96
CA LEU A 238 15.74 29.73 10.60
C LEU A 238 14.76 30.51 9.69
N HIS A 239 15.17 30.84 8.46
CA HIS A 239 14.40 31.55 7.44
C HIS A 239 14.13 30.70 6.20
N GLY A 240 14.51 29.40 6.22
CA GLY A 240 14.22 28.45 5.14
C GLY A 240 15.22 28.47 3.96
N ALA A 241 16.35 29.18 4.06
CA ALA A 241 17.39 29.17 3.05
C ALA A 241 18.33 27.98 3.19
N VAL A 242 18.76 27.38 2.06
CA VAL A 242 19.65 26.21 2.02
C VAL A 242 21.07 26.61 2.42
N ILE A 243 21.64 25.97 3.44
CA ILE A 243 23.04 26.15 3.86
C ILE A 243 23.89 25.07 3.18
N ALA A 244 24.85 25.49 2.35
CA ALA A 244 25.81 24.57 1.74
C ALA A 244 26.80 24.05 2.81
N PRO A 245 27.23 22.76 2.78
CA PRO A 245 28.22 22.23 3.70
C PRO A 245 29.56 22.96 3.50
N GLY A 246 30.02 23.71 4.53
CA GLY A 246 31.33 24.37 4.52
C GLY A 246 31.33 25.91 4.62
N ALA A 247 30.20 26.58 4.70
CA ALA A 247 30.16 28.04 4.92
C ALA A 247 30.31 28.37 6.41
N HIS A 248 31.51 28.81 6.82
CA HIS A 248 31.72 29.43 8.12
C HIS A 248 31.07 30.82 8.14
N VAL A 249 30.11 31.03 8.99
CA VAL A 249 29.54 32.35 9.26
C VAL A 249 30.55 33.11 10.11
N HIS A 250 31.25 34.09 9.52
CA HIS A 250 32.02 35.06 10.27
C HIS A 250 31.05 36.02 10.95
N GLY A 251 30.93 35.92 12.29
CA GLY A 251 30.27 36.91 13.11
C GLY A 251 31.04 38.23 13.07
N GLU A 252 30.34 39.32 12.76
CA GLU A 252 30.84 40.70 12.93
C GLU A 252 31.10 40.97 14.42
N HIS A 253 32.37 40.92 14.83
CA HIS A 253 32.93 41.68 15.96
C HIS A 253 34.44 41.43 16.05
N CYS A 254 35.23 42.17 15.27
CA CYS A 254 36.61 42.49 15.62
C CYS A 254 36.86 43.97 15.31
N LYS A 255 36.72 44.81 16.33
CA LYS A 255 37.35 46.12 16.34
C LYS A 255 38.82 45.91 16.63
N HIS A 256 39.68 46.43 15.75
CA HIS A 256 41.10 46.63 16.02
C HIS A 256 41.36 48.10 16.19
N GLY A 257 41.99 48.41 17.35
CA GLY A 257 42.72 49.63 17.53
C GLY A 257 44.10 49.55 16.89
#